data_7fc16976741abca7a13c309a0f0e03be
#
_entry.id   7fc16976741abca7a13c309a0f0e03be
#
_cell.length_a   1.000
_cell.length_b   1.000
_cell.length_c   1.000
_cell.angle_alpha   90.00
_cell.angle_beta   90.00
_cell.angle_gamma   90.00
#
_symmetry.space_group_name_H-M   'P 1'
#
loop_
_entity.id
_entity.type
_entity.pdbx_description
1 polymer ?
#
loop_
_entity_poly.entity_id
_entity_poly.type
_entity_poly.pdbx_seq_one_letter_code
_entity_poly.pdbx_strand_id
1 'polypeptide(L)'
;QEQIARSLGEGHRVIRGVAGSGKTLILAFRAEYLARAATRPVLILCYANGIAGRLEDAMQNRGVEDRVQVLTFHSWCYRMLRTYGIPAPSPREYPDYAERLAASVSEVVKAVDQGHIPMAQYDAALIDEAHDFEPQWLALAARMVNPRTKALMVVYDDIQAIYKGRERPVWSQ
;
A
#
# COMPACT_ATOMS: atom_id res chain seq x y z
N GLN A 1 1.68 5.41 21.04
CA GLN A 1 1.57 4.98 19.63
C GLN A 1 2.58 3.90 19.28
N GLU A 2 3.84 4.04 19.68
CA GLU A 2 4.87 3.01 19.48
C GLU A 2 4.50 1.66 20.13
N GLN A 3 4.01 1.67 21.37
CA GLN A 3 3.55 0.45 22.03
C GLN A 3 2.40 -0.23 21.29
N ILE A 4 1.45 0.56 20.76
CA ILE A 4 0.36 0.04 19.93
C ILE A 4 0.93 -0.61 18.67
N ALA A 5 1.85 0.06 17.97
CA ALA A 5 2.47 -0.48 16.77
C ALA A 5 3.20 -1.82 16.99
N ARG A 6 3.87 -1.97 18.14
CA ARG A 6 4.56 -3.22 18.55
C ARG A 6 3.59 -4.32 18.98
N SER A 7 2.47 -3.97 19.61
CA SER A 7 1.47 -4.94 20.14
C SER A 7 0.53 -5.51 19.05
N LEU A 8 0.57 -5.01 17.84
CA LEU A 8 -0.32 -5.40 16.74
C LEU A 8 -0.14 -6.85 16.26
N GLY A 9 0.73 -7.66 16.79
CA GLY A 9 0.90 -9.07 16.42
C GLY A 9 1.14 -9.31 14.92
N GLU A 10 1.06 -10.56 14.47
CA GLU A 10 1.17 -10.96 13.06
C GLU A 10 -0.21 -10.97 12.37
N GLY A 11 -0.21 -10.98 11.02
CA GLY A 11 -1.40 -11.11 10.19
C GLY A 11 -2.01 -9.78 9.73
N HIS A 12 -3.24 -9.85 9.22
CA HIS A 12 -3.97 -8.69 8.72
C HIS A 12 -4.44 -7.78 9.85
N ARG A 13 -4.28 -6.48 9.69
CA ARG A 13 -4.69 -5.48 10.69
C ARG A 13 -5.40 -4.31 10.04
N VAL A 14 -6.49 -3.88 10.65
CA VAL A 14 -7.21 -2.67 10.25
C VAL A 14 -7.16 -1.69 11.43
N ILE A 15 -6.62 -0.50 11.18
CA ILE A 15 -6.62 0.59 12.14
C ILE A 15 -7.62 1.64 11.69
N ARG A 16 -8.54 1.98 12.57
CA ARG A 16 -9.55 3.01 12.35
C ARG A 16 -9.37 4.14 13.34
N GLY A 17 -9.72 5.33 12.94
CA GLY A 17 -9.71 6.50 13.82
C GLY A 17 -9.95 7.79 13.05
N VAL A 18 -10.27 8.84 13.79
CA VAL A 18 -10.53 10.18 13.23
C VAL A 18 -9.24 10.83 12.71
N ALA A 19 -9.41 11.84 11.84
CA ALA A 19 -8.29 12.66 11.36
C ALA A 19 -7.48 13.22 12.56
N GLY A 20 -6.16 13.26 12.42
CA GLY A 20 -5.26 13.75 13.47
C GLY A 20 -5.02 12.82 14.66
N SER A 21 -5.60 11.62 14.70
CA SER A 21 -5.39 10.64 15.78
C SER A 21 -3.99 10.00 15.80
N GLY A 22 -3.11 10.35 14.88
CA GLY A 22 -1.76 9.81 14.78
C GLY A 22 -1.66 8.46 14.05
N LYS A 23 -2.64 8.11 13.21
CA LYS A 23 -2.67 6.87 12.43
C LYS A 23 -1.41 6.67 11.57
N THR A 24 -1.02 7.70 10.82
CA THR A 24 0.19 7.69 9.99
C THR A 24 1.46 7.46 10.81
N LEU A 25 1.50 7.99 12.05
CA LEU A 25 2.62 7.76 12.97
C LEU A 25 2.66 6.30 13.45
N ILE A 26 1.50 5.70 13.76
CA ILE A 26 1.40 4.28 14.11
C ILE A 26 1.87 3.41 12.92
N LEU A 27 1.46 3.78 11.69
CA LEU A 27 1.90 3.10 10.48
C LEU A 27 3.43 3.18 10.32
N ALA A 28 4.03 4.36 10.54
CA ALA A 28 5.48 4.55 10.45
C ALA A 28 6.26 3.70 11.48
N PHE A 29 5.82 3.67 12.74
CA PHE A 29 6.43 2.80 13.76
C PHE A 29 6.26 1.32 13.42
N ARG A 30 5.11 0.94 12.86
CA ARG A 30 4.90 -0.46 12.45
C ARG A 30 5.78 -0.85 11.29
N ALA A 31 5.95 0.01 10.30
CA ALA A 31 6.86 -0.21 9.17
C ALA A 31 8.30 -0.40 9.64
N GLU A 32 8.79 0.47 10.53
CA GLU A 32 10.10 0.34 11.16
C GLU A 32 10.26 -1.01 11.88
N TYR A 33 9.29 -1.37 12.73
CA TYR A 33 9.34 -2.63 13.47
C TYR A 33 9.42 -3.84 12.53
N LEU A 34 8.59 -3.87 11.49
CA LEU A 34 8.56 -4.96 10.51
C LEU A 34 9.84 -4.99 9.67
N ALA A 35 10.35 -3.83 9.23
CA ALA A 35 11.53 -3.72 8.40
C ALA A 35 12.79 -4.25 9.09
N ARG A 36 12.90 -4.10 10.42
CA ARG A 36 14.05 -4.60 11.18
C ARG A 36 14.16 -6.13 11.16
N ALA A 37 13.04 -6.85 11.06
CA ALA A 37 12.97 -8.31 11.03
C ALA A 37 12.76 -8.87 9.62
N ALA A 38 12.41 -8.05 8.64
CA ALA A 38 12.07 -8.47 7.30
C ALA A 38 13.28 -8.98 6.51
N THR A 39 13.03 -9.99 5.68
CA THR A 39 13.99 -10.51 4.68
C THR A 39 13.73 -9.95 3.28
N ARG A 40 12.49 -9.54 3.01
CA ARG A 40 12.05 -8.84 1.80
C ARG A 40 11.64 -7.42 2.15
N PRO A 41 11.58 -6.51 1.18
CA PRO A 41 11.15 -5.13 1.45
C PRO A 41 9.78 -5.08 2.13
N VAL A 42 9.57 -4.06 2.94
CA VAL A 42 8.26 -3.63 3.43
C VAL A 42 7.73 -2.57 2.48
N LEU A 43 6.48 -2.69 2.04
CA LEU A 43 5.83 -1.74 1.15
C LEU A 43 4.90 -0.82 1.95
N ILE A 44 5.03 0.48 1.75
CA ILE A 44 4.02 1.46 2.19
C ILE A 44 3.36 2.05 0.95
N LEU A 45 2.04 1.94 0.90
CA LEU A 45 1.23 2.55 -0.15
C LEU A 45 0.37 3.67 0.42
N CYS A 46 0.32 4.78 -0.29
CA CYS A 46 -0.56 5.91 -0.01
C CYS A 46 -1.21 6.41 -1.31
N TYR A 47 -2.20 7.28 -1.16
CA TYR A 47 -2.88 7.86 -2.33
C TYR A 47 -2.16 9.10 -2.86
N ALA A 48 -1.70 9.98 -1.98
CA ALA A 48 -1.18 11.30 -2.33
C ALA A 48 0.35 11.40 -2.19
N ASN A 49 0.99 12.10 -3.13
CA ASN A 49 2.45 12.32 -3.12
C ASN A 49 2.93 13.05 -1.85
N GLY A 50 2.16 13.99 -1.31
CA GLY A 50 2.55 14.71 -0.09
C GLY A 50 2.57 13.81 1.16
N ILE A 51 1.80 12.73 1.17
CA ILE A 51 1.84 11.72 2.23
C ILE A 51 3.06 10.83 2.02
N ALA A 52 3.34 10.43 0.77
CA ALA A 52 4.51 9.63 0.43
C ALA A 52 5.81 10.31 0.90
N GLY A 53 6.05 11.56 0.56
CA GLY A 53 7.26 12.28 0.95
C GLY A 53 7.45 12.33 2.48
N ARG A 54 6.39 12.62 3.25
CA ARG A 54 6.47 12.62 4.71
C ARG A 54 6.79 11.23 5.30
N LEU A 55 6.29 10.17 4.68
CA LEU A 55 6.59 8.81 5.10
C LEU A 55 8.00 8.39 4.71
N GLU A 56 8.51 8.82 3.55
CA GLU A 56 9.91 8.65 3.15
C GLU A 56 10.86 9.31 4.14
N ASP A 57 10.65 10.59 4.46
CA ASP A 57 11.40 11.31 5.49
C ASP A 57 11.36 10.58 6.84
N ALA A 58 10.18 10.06 7.20
CA ALA A 58 10.03 9.31 8.44
C ALA A 58 10.81 7.99 8.44
N MET A 59 10.92 7.29 7.32
CA MET A 59 11.71 6.06 7.20
C MET A 59 13.20 6.37 7.21
N GLN A 60 13.62 7.42 6.54
CA GLN A 60 15.00 7.90 6.56
C GLN A 60 15.46 8.28 7.97
N ASN A 61 14.66 9.06 8.70
CA ASN A 61 14.96 9.43 10.09
C ASN A 61 15.04 8.25 11.05
N ARG A 62 14.49 7.08 10.66
CA ARG A 62 14.54 5.83 11.43
C ARG A 62 15.62 4.86 10.96
N GLY A 63 16.35 5.20 9.90
CA GLY A 63 17.43 4.37 9.33
C GLY A 63 16.92 3.03 8.78
N VAL A 64 15.76 3.03 8.14
CA VAL A 64 15.15 1.83 7.51
C VAL A 64 14.76 2.07 6.06
N GLU A 65 15.17 3.17 5.45
CA GLU A 65 14.85 3.57 4.08
C GLU A 65 15.25 2.52 3.04
N ASP A 66 16.34 1.81 3.25
CA ASP A 66 16.80 0.74 2.35
C ASP A 66 15.92 -0.51 2.38
N ARG A 67 15.08 -0.64 3.42
CA ARG A 67 14.22 -1.81 3.65
C ARG A 67 12.74 -1.51 3.46
N VAL A 68 12.36 -0.24 3.36
CA VAL A 68 10.97 0.21 3.21
C VAL A 68 10.82 0.96 1.89
N GLN A 69 9.91 0.51 1.06
CA GLN A 69 9.53 1.22 -0.16
C GLN A 69 8.26 2.01 0.11
N VAL A 70 8.34 3.33 0.01
CA VAL A 70 7.19 4.22 0.13
C VAL A 70 6.81 4.71 -1.26
N LEU A 71 5.57 4.48 -1.68
CA LEU A 71 5.08 4.84 -3.02
C LEU A 71 3.60 5.23 -2.97
N THR A 72 3.18 6.09 -3.88
CA THR A 72 1.76 6.15 -4.18
C THR A 72 1.34 4.90 -4.94
N PHE A 73 0.06 4.49 -4.81
CA PHE A 73 -0.42 3.27 -5.47
C PHE A 73 -0.16 3.27 -6.98
N HIS A 74 -0.44 4.39 -7.65
CA HIS A 74 -0.23 4.48 -9.09
C HIS A 74 1.27 4.47 -9.48
N SER A 75 2.13 5.16 -8.71
CA SER A 75 3.58 5.11 -8.92
C SER A 75 4.12 3.71 -8.75
N TRP A 76 3.58 2.96 -7.78
CA TRP A 76 3.90 1.55 -7.58
C TRP A 76 3.49 0.69 -8.79
N CYS A 77 2.28 0.86 -9.33
CA CYS A 77 1.84 0.16 -10.54
C CYS A 77 2.77 0.45 -11.73
N TYR A 78 3.09 1.71 -12.01
CA TYR A 78 4.04 2.07 -13.06
C TYR A 78 5.43 1.47 -12.85
N ARG A 79 5.91 1.46 -11.61
CA ARG A 79 7.19 0.82 -11.26
C ARG A 79 7.17 -0.67 -11.54
N MET A 80 6.06 -1.36 -11.21
CA MET A 80 5.88 -2.78 -11.50
C MET A 80 5.93 -3.05 -13.00
N LEU A 81 5.15 -2.34 -13.81
CA LEU A 81 5.17 -2.49 -15.28
C LEU A 81 6.58 -2.29 -15.83
N ARG A 82 7.29 -1.23 -15.41
CA ARG A 82 8.64 -0.96 -15.86
C ARG A 82 9.64 -2.04 -15.43
N THR A 83 9.56 -2.51 -14.19
CA THR A 83 10.48 -3.51 -13.64
C THR A 83 10.38 -4.84 -14.39
N TYR A 84 9.17 -5.20 -14.81
CA TYR A 84 8.92 -6.46 -15.52
C TYR A 84 8.84 -6.30 -17.06
N GLY A 85 9.24 -5.15 -17.59
CA GLY A 85 9.30 -4.91 -19.04
C GLY A 85 7.94 -4.90 -19.73
N ILE A 86 6.87 -4.62 -18.99
CA ILE A 86 5.51 -4.56 -19.53
C ILE A 86 5.25 -3.13 -20.00
N PRO A 87 4.78 -2.94 -21.26
CA PRO A 87 4.47 -1.60 -21.78
C PRO A 87 3.41 -0.91 -20.91
N ALA A 88 3.72 0.28 -20.43
CA ALA A 88 2.72 1.09 -19.71
C ALA A 88 1.77 1.77 -20.72
N PRO A 89 0.48 1.93 -20.37
CA PRO A 89 -0.48 2.65 -21.19
C PRO A 89 0.01 4.05 -21.56
N SER A 90 -0.04 4.37 -22.84
CA SER A 90 0.51 5.61 -23.38
C SER A 90 -0.54 6.73 -23.42
N PRO A 91 -0.12 8.03 -23.42
CA PRO A 91 -1.04 9.15 -23.61
C PRO A 91 -1.75 9.15 -24.99
N ARG A 92 -1.21 8.40 -25.97
CA ARG A 92 -1.85 8.27 -27.29
C ARG A 92 -3.03 7.30 -27.25
N GLU A 93 -2.90 6.21 -26.47
CA GLU A 93 -3.96 5.20 -26.30
C GLU A 93 -5.02 5.67 -25.29
N TYR A 94 -4.59 6.37 -24.25
CA TYR A 94 -5.42 6.89 -23.17
C TYR A 94 -5.13 8.38 -22.95
N PRO A 95 -5.76 9.28 -23.72
CA PRO A 95 -5.57 10.73 -23.59
C PRO A 95 -5.98 11.24 -22.21
N ASP A 96 -7.06 10.71 -21.65
CA ASP A 96 -7.49 11.03 -20.29
C ASP A 96 -6.55 10.42 -19.25
N TYR A 97 -6.18 11.25 -18.26
CA TYR A 97 -5.22 10.84 -17.23
C TYR A 97 -5.79 9.78 -16.28
N ALA A 98 -7.05 9.90 -15.90
CA ALA A 98 -7.69 8.95 -14.98
C ALA A 98 -7.89 7.59 -15.66
N GLU A 99 -8.32 7.58 -16.92
CA GLU A 99 -8.41 6.34 -17.72
C GLU A 99 -7.06 5.66 -17.88
N ARG A 100 -5.99 6.43 -18.11
CA ARG A 100 -4.63 5.89 -18.20
C ARG A 100 -4.13 5.28 -16.90
N LEU A 101 -4.46 5.89 -15.75
CA LEU A 101 -4.16 5.31 -14.44
C LEU A 101 -4.91 3.99 -14.24
N ALA A 102 -6.20 3.95 -14.55
CA ALA A 102 -7.03 2.74 -14.44
C ALA A 102 -6.50 1.63 -15.37
N ALA A 103 -6.12 1.96 -16.60
CA ALA A 103 -5.52 1.02 -17.53
C ALA A 103 -4.19 0.46 -16.98
N SER A 104 -3.34 1.30 -16.36
CA SER A 104 -2.09 0.85 -15.76
C SER A 104 -2.31 -0.16 -14.62
N VAL A 105 -3.32 0.07 -13.80
CA VAL A 105 -3.71 -0.89 -12.74
C VAL A 105 -4.19 -2.20 -13.36
N SER A 106 -5.04 -2.13 -14.38
CA SER A 106 -5.55 -3.29 -15.10
C SER A 106 -4.43 -4.15 -15.70
N GLU A 107 -3.43 -3.51 -16.32
CA GLU A 107 -2.27 -4.24 -16.88
C GLU A 107 -1.44 -4.91 -15.78
N VAL A 108 -1.25 -4.28 -14.62
CA VAL A 108 -0.57 -4.94 -13.49
C VAL A 108 -1.35 -6.15 -13.00
N VAL A 109 -2.66 -6.03 -12.80
CA VAL A 109 -3.51 -7.15 -12.37
C VAL A 109 -3.43 -8.31 -13.35
N LYS A 110 -3.58 -8.03 -14.65
CA LYS A 110 -3.47 -9.03 -15.72
C LYS A 110 -2.10 -9.71 -15.73
N ALA A 111 -1.03 -8.94 -15.58
CA ALA A 111 0.33 -9.49 -15.56
C ALA A 111 0.60 -10.37 -14.34
N VAL A 112 0.01 -10.03 -13.19
CA VAL A 112 0.05 -10.87 -11.98
C VAL A 112 -0.76 -12.15 -12.19
N ASP A 113 -1.95 -12.07 -12.80
CA ASP A 113 -2.80 -13.24 -13.08
C ASP A 113 -2.13 -14.21 -14.07
N GLN A 114 -1.37 -13.68 -15.01
CA GLN A 114 -0.61 -14.45 -16.00
C GLN A 114 0.75 -14.95 -15.47
N GLY A 115 1.15 -14.58 -14.25
CA GLY A 115 2.43 -14.95 -13.67
C GLY A 115 3.64 -14.18 -14.23
N HIS A 116 3.44 -13.14 -15.04
CA HIS A 116 4.51 -12.27 -15.54
C HIS A 116 5.08 -11.39 -14.42
N ILE A 117 4.24 -10.99 -13.49
CA ILE A 117 4.65 -10.31 -12.25
C ILE A 117 4.47 -11.29 -11.11
N PRO A 118 5.54 -11.70 -10.41
CA PRO A 118 5.43 -12.64 -9.30
C PRO A 118 4.70 -12.01 -8.10
N MET A 119 3.90 -12.81 -7.41
CA MET A 119 3.29 -12.46 -6.13
C MET A 119 4.30 -12.53 -4.97
N ALA A 120 3.87 -12.14 -3.78
CA ALA A 120 4.62 -12.33 -2.54
C ALA A 120 6.01 -11.66 -2.53
N GLN A 121 6.12 -10.47 -3.10
CA GLN A 121 7.40 -9.75 -3.21
C GLN A 121 7.80 -9.01 -1.93
N TYR A 122 6.85 -8.77 -1.03
CA TYR A 122 7.04 -7.98 0.20
C TYR A 122 6.75 -8.83 1.44
N ASP A 123 7.53 -8.65 2.50
CA ASP A 123 7.22 -9.29 3.79
C ASP A 123 6.08 -8.59 4.53
N ALA A 124 5.80 -7.33 4.20
CA ALA A 124 4.62 -6.62 4.68
C ALA A 124 4.16 -5.56 3.68
N ALA A 125 2.87 -5.23 3.70
CA ALA A 125 2.30 -4.07 3.05
C ALA A 125 1.47 -3.25 4.05
N LEU A 126 1.70 -1.94 4.09
CA LEU A 126 0.98 -0.99 4.93
C LEU A 126 0.34 0.05 4.04
N ILE A 127 -0.94 0.29 4.22
CA ILE A 127 -1.73 1.19 3.36
C ILE A 127 -2.28 2.33 4.21
N ASP A 128 -1.84 3.55 3.91
CA ASP A 128 -2.35 4.75 4.57
C ASP A 128 -3.52 5.35 3.78
N GLU A 129 -4.46 5.97 4.48
CA GLU A 129 -5.67 6.59 3.92
C GLU A 129 -6.43 5.64 2.96
N ALA A 130 -6.63 4.40 3.38
CA ALA A 130 -7.21 3.35 2.56
C ALA A 130 -8.66 3.60 2.10
N HIS A 131 -9.34 4.60 2.65
CA HIS A 131 -10.64 5.06 2.17
C HIS A 131 -10.57 5.69 0.75
N ASP A 132 -9.36 6.05 0.28
CA ASP A 132 -9.12 6.52 -1.07
C ASP A 132 -8.86 5.37 -2.07
N PHE A 133 -8.62 4.16 -1.58
CA PHE A 133 -8.32 3.00 -2.40
C PHE A 133 -9.58 2.28 -2.87
N GLU A 134 -9.56 1.79 -4.08
CA GLU A 134 -10.58 0.88 -4.57
C GLU A 134 -10.37 -0.54 -4.00
N PRO A 135 -11.43 -1.34 -3.81
CA PRO A 135 -11.31 -2.71 -3.28
C PRO A 135 -10.33 -3.59 -4.05
N GLN A 136 -10.31 -3.48 -5.38
CA GLN A 136 -9.40 -4.21 -6.26
C GLN A 136 -7.93 -3.82 -6.04
N TRP A 137 -7.64 -2.58 -5.64
CA TRP A 137 -6.28 -2.13 -5.33
C TRP A 137 -5.77 -2.75 -4.03
N LEU A 138 -6.64 -2.81 -3.03
CA LEU A 138 -6.34 -3.49 -1.77
C LEU A 138 -6.10 -4.98 -1.97
N ALA A 139 -6.91 -5.62 -2.82
CA ALA A 139 -6.74 -7.03 -3.18
C ALA A 139 -5.40 -7.27 -3.91
N LEU A 140 -5.03 -6.39 -4.84
CA LEU A 140 -3.74 -6.47 -5.52
C LEU A 140 -2.57 -6.33 -4.53
N ALA A 141 -2.62 -5.34 -3.63
CA ALA A 141 -1.59 -5.14 -2.61
C ALA A 141 -1.47 -6.37 -1.68
N ALA A 142 -2.59 -6.98 -1.29
CA ALA A 142 -2.61 -8.19 -0.47
C ALA A 142 -1.90 -9.38 -1.14
N ARG A 143 -2.06 -9.57 -2.45
CA ARG A 143 -1.41 -10.63 -3.24
C ARG A 143 0.12 -10.48 -3.28
N MET A 144 0.63 -9.28 -3.05
CA MET A 144 2.07 -9.00 -3.04
C MET A 144 2.72 -9.28 -1.69
N VAL A 145 1.93 -9.53 -0.64
CA VAL A 145 2.44 -9.87 0.69
C VAL A 145 2.82 -11.35 0.75
N ASN A 146 3.95 -11.64 1.39
CA ASN A 146 4.42 -12.98 1.66
C ASN A 146 3.36 -13.77 2.47
N PRO A 147 2.88 -14.92 1.97
CA PRO A 147 1.85 -15.71 2.65
C PRO A 147 2.31 -16.29 4.00
N ARG A 148 3.60 -16.28 4.29
CA ARG A 148 4.15 -16.71 5.59
C ARG A 148 3.94 -15.64 6.65
N THR A 149 4.14 -14.37 6.31
CA THR A 149 4.01 -13.25 7.24
C THR A 149 2.57 -12.78 7.37
N LYS A 150 1.82 -12.81 6.26
CA LYS A 150 0.45 -12.27 6.13
C LYS A 150 0.31 -10.85 6.69
N ALA A 151 1.40 -10.08 6.68
CA ALA A 151 1.48 -8.78 7.34
C ALA A 151 0.91 -7.68 6.43
N LEU A 152 -0.41 -7.58 6.39
CA LEU A 152 -1.12 -6.49 5.73
C LEU A 152 -1.75 -5.58 6.80
N MET A 153 -1.41 -4.29 6.78
CA MET A 153 -2.02 -3.29 7.65
C MET A 153 -2.71 -2.22 6.80
N VAL A 154 -3.93 -1.91 7.16
CA VAL A 154 -4.75 -0.93 6.45
C VAL A 154 -5.25 0.12 7.43
N VAL A 155 -5.03 1.39 7.11
CA VAL A 155 -5.38 2.52 7.95
C VAL A 155 -6.51 3.33 7.32
N TYR A 156 -7.59 3.52 8.06
CA TYR A 156 -8.81 4.19 7.62
C TYR A 156 -9.11 5.45 8.44
N ASP A 157 -9.65 6.47 7.77
CA ASP A 157 -10.38 7.55 8.43
C ASP A 157 -11.88 7.26 8.35
N ASP A 158 -12.51 6.99 9.50
CA ASP A 158 -13.94 6.62 9.57
C ASP A 158 -14.86 7.75 9.08
N ILE A 159 -14.49 9.02 9.33
CA ILE A 159 -15.31 10.17 8.95
C ILE A 159 -15.27 10.37 7.43
N GLN A 160 -14.10 10.27 6.82
CA GLN A 160 -13.94 10.45 5.37
C GLN A 160 -14.56 9.30 4.57
N ALA A 161 -14.55 8.07 5.11
CA ALA A 161 -15.21 6.92 4.49
C ALA A 161 -16.74 7.10 4.38
N ILE A 162 -17.37 7.71 5.41
CA ILE A 162 -18.81 7.97 5.41
C ILE A 162 -19.20 9.02 4.37
N TYR A 163 -18.42 10.10 4.21
CA TYR A 163 -18.71 11.16 3.25
C TYR A 163 -18.57 10.72 1.79
N LYS A 164 -17.77 9.70 1.48
CA LYS A 164 -17.60 9.18 0.12
C LYS A 164 -18.65 8.13 -0.28
N GLY A 165 -19.62 7.82 0.58
CA GLY A 165 -20.69 6.86 0.29
C GLY A 165 -20.22 5.45 -0.05
N ARG A 166 -18.98 5.09 0.28
CA ARG A 166 -18.43 3.76 0.05
C ARG A 166 -18.91 2.82 1.14
N GLU A 167 -19.57 1.72 0.76
CA GLU A 167 -19.90 0.64 1.68
C GLU A 167 -18.62 0.13 2.37
N ARG A 168 -18.74 -0.14 3.66
CA ARG A 168 -17.62 -0.65 4.47
C ARG A 168 -17.15 -1.97 3.87
N PRO A 169 -15.85 -2.15 3.55
CA PRO A 169 -15.36 -3.45 3.14
C PRO A 169 -15.65 -4.47 4.25
N VAL A 170 -16.45 -5.49 3.93
CA VAL A 170 -16.68 -6.62 4.83
C VAL A 170 -15.47 -7.54 4.68
N TRP A 171 -14.53 -7.44 5.62
CA TRP A 171 -13.46 -8.40 5.72
C TRP A 171 -14.01 -9.64 6.42
N SER A 172 -14.21 -10.74 5.69
CA SER A 172 -14.45 -12.05 6.30
C SER A 172 -13.27 -12.41 7.20
N GLN A 173 -13.58 -12.76 8.45
CA GLN A 173 -12.63 -13.22 9.46
C GLN A 173 -11.92 -14.51 9.04
#